data_68b1bb57d8a2eaca7a8b439b39896015
#
_entry.id   68b1bb57d8a2eaca7a8b439b39896015
#
_cell.length_a   1.000
_cell.length_b   1.000
_cell.length_c   1.000
_cell.angle_alpha   90.00
_cell.angle_beta   90.00
_cell.angle_gamma   90.00
#
_symmetry.space_group_name_H-M   'P 1'
#
loop_
_entity.id
_entity.type
_entity.pdbx_description
1 polymer ?
#
loop_
_entity_poly.entity_id
_entity_poly.type
_entity_poly.pdbx_seq_one_letter_code
_entity_poly.pdbx_strand_id
1 'polypeptide(L)'
;MTPRTRYLVVCLLTALAACGTPPRPAGGPTPAAAPSPAAAPSATTTQGSAVPPITPPAAASPTPAPTAAQLAGRRIVYSYPGPVPPQDLLDAVREGRAGGVIFFSDNTIDPAAFAAAVRQLRQAQQQSPVRWPLLLMTDQEGGRVRRLSGAPELSARQVSEAADPVRAAAEAGAGAGRNLAAAGLNVNLAPVLDVYAAPGNFIDAKQRSFGKDPGDVGMLTAAFTAAQHREGVAGTVKHFPGLGTAPAGANTDEGPVTLADPLTELREVGEAPYPAAIAAGAGLVMLSWAVYPALDAERPAGLSPTVVQQELRGRIGFTGVTVSDALEAGSLAAFGGTGQRAVAAAAAGVDLLLCSGRDTAQGLRAAEALADALADGTLARDGFTAAVDRIDALRAGLR
;
A
#
# COMPACT_ATOMS: atom_id res chain seq x y z
N MET A 1 47.25 11.62 36.57
CA MET A 1 48.09 10.42 36.83
C MET A 1 47.25 9.40 37.54
N THR A 2 46.88 8.32 36.83
CA THR A 2 46.52 6.97 37.32
C THR A 2 45.90 6.17 36.17
N PRO A 3 46.13 4.88 36.06
CA PRO A 3 46.37 4.25 34.76
C PRO A 3 45.15 3.48 34.18
N ARG A 4 45.23 3.31 32.88
CA ARG A 4 44.37 2.46 32.06
C ARG A 4 44.57 0.97 32.39
N THR A 5 43.48 0.24 32.63
CA THR A 5 43.46 -1.22 32.62
C THR A 5 42.76 -1.71 31.37
N ARG A 6 43.52 -2.31 30.45
CA ARG A 6 43.00 -3.05 29.28
C ARG A 6 42.73 -4.48 29.70
N TYR A 7 41.54 -4.97 29.47
CA TYR A 7 41.24 -6.41 29.48
C TYR A 7 41.22 -6.94 28.06
N LEU A 8 42.12 -7.86 27.80
CA LEU A 8 42.23 -8.66 26.59
C LEU A 8 41.36 -9.91 26.83
N VAL A 9 40.36 -10.18 26.02
CA VAL A 9 39.60 -11.45 26.03
C VAL A 9 40.04 -12.25 24.81
N VAL A 10 40.72 -13.37 25.11
CA VAL A 10 41.12 -14.37 24.12
C VAL A 10 39.93 -15.31 23.88
N CYS A 11 39.45 -15.40 22.64
CA CYS A 11 38.50 -16.43 22.24
C CYS A 11 39.27 -17.67 21.76
N LEU A 12 39.05 -18.78 22.44
CA LEU A 12 39.54 -20.10 22.05
C LEU A 12 38.54 -20.74 21.10
N LEU A 13 38.97 -21.02 19.87
CA LEU A 13 38.22 -21.86 18.92
C LEU A 13 38.51 -23.34 19.21
N THR A 14 37.46 -24.12 19.43
CA THR A 14 37.56 -25.60 19.34
C THR A 14 36.61 -26.07 18.23
N ALA A 15 37.23 -26.56 17.16
CA ALA A 15 36.55 -27.29 16.10
C ALA A 15 36.44 -28.77 16.48
N LEU A 16 35.24 -29.34 16.43
CA LEU A 16 35.00 -30.78 16.42
C LEU A 16 34.34 -31.15 15.09
N ALA A 17 35.09 -31.87 14.26
CA ALA A 17 34.58 -32.56 13.10
C ALA A 17 34.02 -33.93 13.52
N ALA A 18 32.78 -34.23 13.15
CA ALA A 18 32.22 -35.57 13.21
C ALA A 18 31.73 -35.96 11.83
N CYS A 19 32.45 -36.95 11.21
CA CYS A 19 32.03 -37.65 10.01
C CYS A 19 30.89 -38.60 10.35
N GLY A 20 29.73 -38.43 9.70
CA GLY A 20 28.63 -39.39 9.71
C GLY A 20 28.30 -39.81 8.30
N THR A 21 28.51 -41.08 8.00
CA THR A 21 28.20 -41.79 6.74
C THR A 21 26.69 -41.94 6.54
N PRO A 22 26.16 -41.82 5.30
CA PRO A 22 24.74 -42.02 5.05
C PRO A 22 24.39 -43.53 4.93
N PRO A 23 23.21 -43.98 5.34
CA PRO A 23 22.76 -45.36 5.15
C PRO A 23 22.25 -45.61 3.72
N ARG A 24 22.54 -46.79 3.22
CA ARG A 24 22.19 -47.38 1.91
C ARG A 24 20.71 -47.79 1.91
N PRO A 25 19.95 -47.61 0.82
CA PRO A 25 18.57 -48.04 0.76
C PRO A 25 18.46 -49.58 0.56
N ALA A 26 17.55 -50.18 1.29
CA ALA A 26 17.20 -51.57 1.22
C ALA A 26 16.34 -51.88 -0.03
N GLY A 27 16.54 -53.08 -0.57
CA GLY A 27 15.99 -53.53 -1.84
C GLY A 27 14.47 -53.68 -1.89
N GLY A 28 13.95 -53.44 -3.09
CA GLY A 28 12.54 -53.63 -3.41
C GLY A 28 12.23 -55.13 -3.70
N PRO A 29 10.96 -55.50 -3.57
CA PRO A 29 10.52 -56.88 -3.80
C PRO A 29 10.33 -57.17 -5.31
N THR A 30 10.66 -58.41 -5.65
CA THR A 30 10.56 -59.08 -6.95
C THR A 30 9.11 -59.19 -7.45
N PRO A 31 8.82 -59.07 -8.76
CA PRO A 31 7.46 -59.20 -9.27
C PRO A 31 7.03 -60.65 -9.33
N ALA A 32 5.83 -60.96 -8.86
CA ALA A 32 5.17 -62.25 -8.97
C ALA A 32 4.51 -62.44 -10.33
N ALA A 33 4.56 -63.67 -10.82
CA ALA A 33 4.09 -64.13 -12.13
C ALA A 33 2.57 -64.02 -12.32
N ALA A 34 2.18 -63.72 -13.55
CA ALA A 34 0.79 -63.69 -14.01
C ALA A 34 0.18 -65.10 -14.15
N PRO A 35 -1.09 -65.30 -13.80
CA PRO A 35 -1.81 -66.51 -14.20
C PRO A 35 -2.50 -66.38 -15.56
N SER A 36 -2.55 -67.45 -16.30
CA SER A 36 -3.18 -67.65 -17.60
C SER A 36 -4.71 -67.58 -17.59
N PRO A 37 -5.35 -67.30 -18.72
CA PRO A 37 -6.74 -66.95 -18.81
C PRO A 37 -7.71 -68.15 -18.74
N ALA A 38 -8.77 -68.01 -17.95
CA ALA A 38 -9.92 -68.92 -17.93
C ALA A 38 -11.03 -68.39 -18.86
N ALA A 39 -11.75 -69.35 -19.45
CA ALA A 39 -12.73 -69.21 -20.51
C ALA A 39 -13.92 -68.27 -20.19
N ALA A 40 -14.40 -67.63 -21.27
CA ALA A 40 -15.55 -66.71 -21.25
C ALA A 40 -16.91 -67.47 -21.14
N PRO A 41 -17.88 -66.96 -20.41
CA PRO A 41 -19.30 -67.32 -20.57
C PRO A 41 -20.00 -66.39 -21.55
N SER A 42 -20.95 -66.95 -22.29
CA SER A 42 -21.74 -66.40 -23.35
C SER A 42 -22.54 -65.12 -22.94
N ALA A 43 -22.59 -64.17 -23.85
CA ALA A 43 -23.27 -62.92 -23.70
C ALA A 43 -24.80 -63.05 -23.73
N THR A 44 -25.46 -62.56 -22.69
CA THR A 44 -26.91 -62.26 -22.72
C THR A 44 -27.06 -60.79 -23.07
N THR A 45 -27.63 -60.51 -24.21
CA THR A 45 -27.95 -59.13 -24.70
C THR A 45 -29.03 -58.50 -23.83
N THR A 46 -28.64 -57.59 -22.93
CA THR A 46 -29.60 -56.69 -22.30
C THR A 46 -29.58 -55.37 -23.09
N GLN A 47 -30.75 -54.95 -23.60
CA GLN A 47 -30.94 -53.67 -24.25
C GLN A 47 -30.61 -52.55 -23.28
N GLY A 48 -29.48 -51.87 -23.52
CA GLY A 48 -29.08 -50.69 -22.77
C GLY A 48 -29.91 -49.49 -23.17
N SER A 49 -30.61 -48.89 -22.23
CA SER A 49 -31.18 -47.55 -22.35
C SER A 49 -30.09 -46.53 -22.71
N ALA A 50 -30.25 -45.84 -23.83
CA ALA A 50 -29.33 -44.80 -24.27
C ALA A 50 -29.24 -43.67 -23.21
N VAL A 51 -28.08 -43.46 -22.63
CA VAL A 51 -27.76 -42.30 -21.84
C VAL A 51 -27.70 -41.11 -22.78
N PRO A 52 -28.43 -40.02 -22.53
CA PRO A 52 -28.34 -38.84 -23.38
C PRO A 52 -26.92 -38.26 -23.35
N PRO A 53 -26.43 -37.72 -24.48
CA PRO A 53 -25.11 -37.11 -24.53
C PRO A 53 -24.97 -35.95 -23.54
N ILE A 54 -23.97 -36.04 -22.66
CA ILE A 54 -23.59 -34.93 -21.76
C ILE A 54 -23.05 -33.82 -22.66
N THR A 55 -23.82 -32.79 -22.89
CA THR A 55 -23.34 -31.56 -23.54
C THR A 55 -22.29 -30.94 -22.64
N PRO A 56 -21.06 -30.75 -23.11
CA PRO A 56 -20.05 -30.03 -22.28
C PRO A 56 -20.60 -28.65 -21.95
N PRO A 57 -20.36 -28.13 -20.71
CA PRO A 57 -20.77 -26.79 -20.36
C PRO A 57 -20.17 -25.82 -21.38
N ALA A 58 -21.03 -24.93 -21.90
CA ALA A 58 -20.60 -23.88 -22.83
C ALA A 58 -19.40 -23.16 -22.23
N ALA A 59 -18.31 -23.07 -22.98
CA ALA A 59 -17.13 -22.32 -22.55
C ALA A 59 -17.58 -20.89 -22.19
N ALA A 60 -17.29 -20.47 -20.97
CA ALA A 60 -17.61 -19.11 -20.53
C ALA A 60 -16.99 -18.14 -21.53
N SER A 61 -17.79 -17.22 -22.06
CA SER A 61 -17.31 -16.19 -22.97
C SER A 61 -16.16 -15.43 -22.30
N PRO A 62 -15.06 -15.16 -23.02
CA PRO A 62 -13.94 -14.43 -22.44
C PRO A 62 -14.41 -13.09 -21.92
N THR A 63 -14.06 -12.77 -20.68
CA THR A 63 -14.36 -11.46 -20.09
C THR A 63 -13.72 -10.38 -20.99
N PRO A 64 -14.45 -9.35 -21.43
CA PRO A 64 -13.89 -8.30 -22.26
C PRO A 64 -12.68 -7.64 -21.60
N ALA A 65 -11.68 -7.29 -22.39
CA ALA A 65 -10.53 -6.52 -21.88
C ALA A 65 -11.02 -5.18 -21.29
N PRO A 66 -10.40 -4.70 -20.19
CA PRO A 66 -10.80 -3.44 -19.59
C PRO A 66 -10.57 -2.26 -20.54
N THR A 67 -11.53 -1.32 -20.55
CA THR A 67 -11.43 -0.07 -21.32
C THR A 67 -10.37 0.86 -20.73
N ALA A 68 -9.93 1.87 -21.51
CA ALA A 68 -9.01 2.91 -21.01
C ALA A 68 -9.59 3.62 -19.77
N ALA A 69 -10.89 3.92 -19.79
CA ALA A 69 -11.60 4.53 -18.65
C ALA A 69 -11.59 3.65 -17.40
N GLN A 70 -11.72 2.33 -17.55
CA GLN A 70 -11.65 1.39 -16.43
C GLN A 70 -10.21 1.26 -15.91
N LEU A 71 -9.22 1.21 -16.78
CA LEU A 71 -7.81 1.18 -16.38
C LEU A 71 -7.43 2.47 -15.64
N ALA A 72 -7.84 3.63 -16.15
CA ALA A 72 -7.60 4.93 -15.54
C ALA A 72 -8.28 5.04 -14.16
N GLY A 73 -9.57 4.72 -14.09
CA GLY A 73 -10.32 4.80 -12.84
C GLY A 73 -9.80 3.90 -11.73
N ARG A 74 -9.22 2.71 -12.06
CA ARG A 74 -8.57 1.84 -11.07
C ARG A 74 -7.36 2.49 -10.37
N ARG A 75 -6.81 3.57 -10.94
CA ARG A 75 -5.70 4.33 -10.37
C ARG A 75 -6.16 5.53 -9.53
N ILE A 76 -7.47 5.77 -9.39
CA ILE A 76 -8.02 6.92 -8.67
C ILE A 76 -8.58 6.49 -7.33
N VAL A 77 -8.17 7.20 -6.26
CA VAL A 77 -8.81 7.20 -4.95
C VAL A 77 -9.70 8.44 -4.89
N TYR A 78 -10.99 8.22 -4.76
CA TYR A 78 -12.00 9.28 -4.68
C TYR A 78 -12.22 9.76 -3.25
N SER A 79 -12.76 10.96 -3.10
CA SER A 79 -13.32 11.46 -1.84
C SER A 79 -14.64 12.18 -2.12
N TYR A 80 -15.46 12.36 -1.09
CA TYR A 80 -16.74 13.05 -1.17
C TYR A 80 -17.07 13.74 0.15
N PRO A 81 -17.91 14.82 0.15
CA PRO A 81 -18.29 15.52 1.37
C PRO A 81 -19.43 14.80 2.09
N GLY A 82 -19.41 14.86 3.42
CA GLY A 82 -20.47 14.39 4.29
C GLY A 82 -20.63 12.85 4.35
N PRO A 83 -21.72 12.36 4.98
CA PRO A 83 -21.83 10.95 5.36
C PRO A 83 -22.33 10.00 4.26
N VAL A 84 -22.86 10.52 3.13
CA VAL A 84 -23.53 9.72 2.11
C VAL A 84 -22.75 9.75 0.80
N PRO A 85 -22.30 8.60 0.27
CA PRO A 85 -21.65 8.54 -1.04
C PRO A 85 -22.58 9.05 -2.13
N PRO A 86 -22.16 10.02 -2.97
CA PRO A 86 -22.97 10.51 -4.05
C PRO A 86 -23.12 9.48 -5.19
N GLN A 87 -24.16 9.64 -5.98
CA GLN A 87 -24.56 8.64 -6.99
C GLN A 87 -23.49 8.44 -8.08
N ASP A 88 -22.83 9.52 -8.52
CA ASP A 88 -21.77 9.48 -9.51
C ASP A 88 -20.53 8.66 -9.05
N LEU A 89 -20.20 8.72 -7.75
CA LEU A 89 -19.18 7.85 -7.16
C LEU A 89 -19.63 6.39 -7.17
N LEU A 90 -20.85 6.11 -6.76
CA LEU A 90 -21.39 4.74 -6.78
C LEU A 90 -21.44 4.17 -8.21
N ASP A 91 -21.74 4.99 -9.20
CA ASP A 91 -21.74 4.60 -10.61
C ASP A 91 -20.30 4.35 -11.10
N ALA A 92 -19.35 5.21 -10.75
CA ALA A 92 -17.92 4.97 -11.07
C ALA A 92 -17.43 3.63 -10.49
N VAL A 93 -17.83 3.29 -9.26
CA VAL A 93 -17.49 2.00 -8.63
C VAL A 93 -18.14 0.84 -9.38
N ARG A 94 -19.44 0.91 -9.71
CA ARG A 94 -20.18 -0.14 -10.46
C ARG A 94 -19.59 -0.41 -11.82
N GLU A 95 -19.13 0.62 -12.50
CA GLU A 95 -18.53 0.53 -13.83
C GLU A 95 -17.06 0.09 -13.82
N GLY A 96 -16.48 -0.14 -12.64
CA GLY A 96 -15.07 -0.52 -12.48
C GLY A 96 -14.09 0.62 -12.74
N ARG A 97 -14.53 1.87 -12.56
CA ARG A 97 -13.80 3.11 -12.76
C ARG A 97 -13.36 3.77 -11.44
N ALA A 98 -13.17 2.98 -10.37
CA ALA A 98 -12.66 3.44 -9.09
C ALA A 98 -11.63 2.47 -8.51
N GLY A 99 -10.48 2.99 -8.08
CA GLY A 99 -9.44 2.26 -7.35
C GLY A 99 -9.73 2.19 -5.86
N GLY A 100 -10.19 3.29 -5.29
CA GLY A 100 -10.48 3.39 -3.86
C GLY A 100 -11.29 4.62 -3.48
N VAL A 101 -11.56 4.71 -2.17
CA VAL A 101 -12.20 5.88 -1.54
C VAL A 101 -11.46 6.19 -0.24
N ILE A 102 -11.10 7.45 -0.05
CA ILE A 102 -10.59 7.97 1.21
C ILE A 102 -11.70 8.67 1.99
N PHE A 103 -11.72 8.43 3.31
CA PHE A 103 -12.68 9.02 4.23
C PHE A 103 -12.03 10.01 5.16
N PHE A 104 -12.75 11.10 5.46
CA PHE A 104 -12.38 12.15 6.38
C PHE A 104 -13.34 12.22 7.56
N SER A 105 -13.06 13.13 8.52
CA SER A 105 -13.86 13.23 9.74
C SER A 105 -15.33 13.51 9.48
N ASP A 106 -15.68 14.28 8.44
CA ASP A 106 -17.07 14.58 8.07
C ASP A 106 -17.84 13.35 7.54
N ASN A 107 -17.13 12.34 7.02
CA ASN A 107 -17.74 11.06 6.65
C ASN A 107 -18.00 10.17 7.87
N THR A 108 -17.22 10.32 8.96
CA THR A 108 -17.15 9.36 10.08
C THR A 108 -17.81 9.86 11.37
N ILE A 109 -18.39 11.06 11.39
CA ILE A 109 -19.05 11.66 12.59
C ILE A 109 -20.13 10.75 13.16
N ASP A 110 -20.95 10.18 12.29
CA ASP A 110 -22.00 9.22 12.66
C ASP A 110 -21.57 7.79 12.28
N PRO A 111 -21.25 6.92 13.25
CA PRO A 111 -20.83 5.56 12.96
C PRO A 111 -21.86 4.72 12.19
N ALA A 112 -23.15 4.96 12.40
CA ALA A 112 -24.20 4.22 11.71
C ALA A 112 -24.33 4.64 10.23
N ALA A 113 -24.26 5.95 9.97
CA ALA A 113 -24.23 6.49 8.61
C ALA A 113 -22.94 6.06 7.89
N PHE A 114 -21.80 6.10 8.55
CA PHE A 114 -20.54 5.62 7.99
C PHE A 114 -20.58 4.15 7.60
N ALA A 115 -21.09 3.28 8.50
CA ALA A 115 -21.27 1.87 8.19
C ALA A 115 -22.24 1.65 7.00
N ALA A 116 -23.27 2.48 6.86
CA ALA A 116 -24.17 2.44 5.72
C ALA A 116 -23.45 2.85 4.41
N ALA A 117 -22.62 3.89 4.45
CA ALA A 117 -21.82 4.35 3.31
C ALA A 117 -20.85 3.25 2.83
N VAL A 118 -20.13 2.62 3.75
CA VAL A 118 -19.21 1.49 3.44
C VAL A 118 -20.00 0.33 2.79
N ARG A 119 -21.20 0.00 3.31
CA ARG A 119 -22.04 -1.05 2.70
C ARG A 119 -22.47 -0.69 1.28
N GLN A 120 -22.89 0.57 1.01
CA GLN A 120 -23.28 1.03 -0.33
C GLN A 120 -22.12 0.92 -1.32
N LEU A 121 -20.92 1.34 -0.94
CA LEU A 121 -19.72 1.23 -1.77
C LEU A 121 -19.37 -0.23 -2.07
N ARG A 122 -19.42 -1.11 -1.07
CA ARG A 122 -19.21 -2.55 -1.26
C ARG A 122 -20.28 -3.20 -2.15
N GLN A 123 -21.53 -2.79 -1.99
CA GLN A 123 -22.63 -3.26 -2.87
C GLN A 123 -22.42 -2.80 -4.31
N ALA A 124 -22.01 -1.55 -4.53
CA ALA A 124 -21.63 -1.06 -5.85
C ALA A 124 -20.46 -1.86 -6.43
N GLN A 125 -19.43 -2.17 -5.62
CA GLN A 125 -18.31 -2.99 -6.03
C GLN A 125 -18.70 -4.41 -6.42
N GLN A 126 -19.66 -5.04 -5.76
CA GLN A 126 -20.16 -6.37 -6.12
C GLN A 126 -20.82 -6.42 -7.51
N GLN A 127 -21.30 -5.29 -8.02
CA GLN A 127 -21.86 -5.13 -9.35
C GLN A 127 -20.82 -4.77 -10.41
N SER A 128 -19.58 -4.52 -9.99
CA SER A 128 -18.48 -4.11 -10.86
C SER A 128 -17.88 -5.30 -11.64
N PRO A 129 -17.41 -5.09 -12.88
CA PRO A 129 -16.60 -6.09 -13.60
C PRO A 129 -15.23 -6.34 -12.93
N VAL A 130 -14.80 -5.47 -12.01
CA VAL A 130 -13.54 -5.61 -11.26
C VAL A 130 -13.78 -6.51 -10.05
N ARG A 131 -13.07 -7.65 -10.00
CA ARG A 131 -13.27 -8.68 -8.96
C ARG A 131 -12.65 -8.34 -7.61
N TRP A 132 -11.61 -7.50 -7.59
CA TRP A 132 -10.86 -7.18 -6.39
C TRP A 132 -11.60 -6.17 -5.52
N PRO A 133 -11.43 -6.21 -4.18
CA PRO A 133 -12.11 -5.29 -3.29
C PRO A 133 -11.70 -3.83 -3.59
N LEU A 134 -12.62 -2.89 -3.41
CA LEU A 134 -12.32 -1.47 -3.46
C LEU A 134 -11.37 -1.11 -2.30
N LEU A 135 -10.36 -0.28 -2.55
CA LEU A 135 -9.49 0.23 -1.49
C LEU A 135 -10.26 1.28 -0.68
N LEU A 136 -10.58 0.98 0.56
CA LEU A 136 -11.26 1.87 1.49
C LEU A 136 -10.28 2.31 2.56
N MET A 137 -9.97 3.61 2.63
CA MET A 137 -8.85 4.12 3.39
C MET A 137 -9.15 5.37 4.20
N THR A 138 -8.33 5.60 5.20
CA THR A 138 -8.31 6.84 5.98
C THR A 138 -6.97 7.00 6.72
N ASP A 139 -6.73 8.18 7.33
CA ASP A 139 -5.60 8.42 8.24
C ASP A 139 -5.97 7.97 9.66
N GLN A 140 -5.41 6.86 10.10
CA GLN A 140 -5.54 6.37 11.46
C GLN A 140 -4.13 6.20 12.05
N GLU A 141 -3.38 7.32 12.14
CA GLU A 141 -2.01 7.37 12.64
C GLU A 141 -1.93 7.17 14.15
N GLY A 142 -2.88 7.75 14.85
CA GLY A 142 -2.93 7.88 16.30
C GLY A 142 -2.88 9.33 16.77
N GLY A 143 -3.05 9.55 18.06
CA GLY A 143 -3.04 10.87 18.66
C GLY A 143 -4.02 11.84 17.99
N ARG A 144 -3.50 12.93 17.41
CA ARG A 144 -4.30 13.96 16.76
C ARG A 144 -4.73 13.63 15.34
N VAL A 145 -4.10 12.64 14.70
CA VAL A 145 -4.43 12.25 13.32
C VAL A 145 -5.14 10.90 13.35
N ARG A 146 -6.42 10.98 13.64
CA ARG A 146 -7.37 9.86 13.66
C ARG A 146 -8.69 10.33 13.05
N ARG A 147 -9.27 9.51 12.19
CA ARG A 147 -10.59 9.81 11.60
C ARG A 147 -11.69 8.94 12.22
N LEU A 148 -11.35 7.76 12.71
CA LEU A 148 -12.26 6.90 13.48
C LEU A 148 -11.98 7.03 14.97
N SER A 149 -13.02 6.95 15.80
CA SER A 149 -12.89 6.82 17.25
C SER A 149 -12.20 5.52 17.62
N GLY A 150 -11.51 5.50 18.75
CA GLY A 150 -10.81 4.31 19.25
C GLY A 150 -9.32 4.26 18.88
N ALA A 151 -8.78 3.07 18.78
CA ALA A 151 -7.35 2.84 18.59
C ALA A 151 -6.83 3.25 17.20
N PRO A 152 -5.53 3.65 17.12
CA PRO A 152 -4.60 3.86 18.21
C PRO A 152 -4.85 5.23 18.89
N GLU A 153 -4.81 5.27 20.22
CA GLU A 153 -5.04 6.52 20.96
C GLU A 153 -3.76 7.34 21.12
N LEU A 154 -2.65 6.67 21.31
CA LEU A 154 -1.35 7.30 21.47
C LEU A 154 -0.86 7.89 20.14
N SER A 155 -0.24 9.06 20.21
CA SER A 155 0.54 9.60 19.09
C SER A 155 1.83 8.82 18.87
N ALA A 156 2.45 8.96 17.68
CA ALA A 156 3.73 8.32 17.39
C ALA A 156 4.81 8.68 18.43
N ARG A 157 4.87 9.95 18.87
CA ARG A 157 5.77 10.40 19.94
C ARG A 157 5.48 9.67 21.25
N GLN A 158 4.23 9.61 21.69
CA GLN A 158 3.87 8.92 22.94
C GLN A 158 4.19 7.42 22.89
N VAL A 159 4.07 6.82 21.71
CA VAL A 159 4.50 5.44 21.48
C VAL A 159 6.02 5.30 21.65
N SER A 160 6.82 6.21 21.09
CA SER A 160 8.27 6.15 21.21
C SER A 160 8.80 6.47 22.62
N GLU A 161 8.03 7.20 23.41
CA GLU A 161 8.32 7.55 24.82
C GLU A 161 7.80 6.51 25.83
N ALA A 162 7.14 5.45 25.38
CA ALA A 162 6.62 4.39 26.25
C ALA A 162 7.78 3.58 26.91
N ALA A 163 7.48 2.92 28.04
CA ALA A 163 8.46 2.07 28.72
C ALA A 163 8.99 0.90 27.85
N ASP A 164 8.18 0.43 26.91
CA ASP A 164 8.54 -0.55 25.87
C ASP A 164 8.01 -0.04 24.53
N PRO A 165 8.80 0.78 23.81
CA PRO A 165 8.33 1.44 22.59
C PRO A 165 7.99 0.47 21.46
N VAL A 166 8.72 -0.64 21.33
CA VAL A 166 8.47 -1.64 20.29
C VAL A 166 7.12 -2.34 20.50
N ARG A 167 6.83 -2.74 21.73
CA ARG A 167 5.54 -3.31 22.10
C ARG A 167 4.42 -2.29 21.91
N ALA A 168 4.61 -1.05 22.34
CA ALA A 168 3.63 0.02 22.16
C ALA A 168 3.34 0.31 20.68
N ALA A 169 4.36 0.29 19.81
CA ALA A 169 4.20 0.44 18.36
C ALA A 169 3.41 -0.72 17.75
N ALA A 170 3.71 -1.96 18.15
CA ALA A 170 2.97 -3.13 17.71
C ALA A 170 1.50 -3.09 18.19
N GLU A 171 1.24 -2.70 19.44
CA GLU A 171 -0.12 -2.53 19.98
C GLU A 171 -0.90 -1.43 19.24
N ALA A 172 -0.23 -0.30 18.91
CA ALA A 172 -0.82 0.78 18.13
C ALA A 172 -1.19 0.32 16.71
N GLY A 173 -0.27 -0.37 16.03
CA GLY A 173 -0.53 -0.93 14.69
C GLY A 173 -1.65 -1.96 14.67
N ALA A 174 -1.65 -2.92 15.59
CA ALA A 174 -2.74 -3.90 15.73
C ALA A 174 -4.07 -3.22 16.07
N GLY A 175 -4.04 -2.20 16.95
CA GLY A 175 -5.22 -1.41 17.29
C GLY A 175 -5.80 -0.67 16.09
N ALA A 176 -4.94 0.00 15.28
CA ALA A 176 -5.35 0.63 14.04
C ALA A 176 -5.96 -0.39 13.07
N GLY A 177 -5.29 -1.53 12.86
CA GLY A 177 -5.76 -2.58 11.97
C GLY A 177 -7.14 -3.11 12.37
N ARG A 178 -7.32 -3.50 13.63
CA ARG A 178 -8.63 -3.99 14.13
C ARG A 178 -9.73 -2.93 14.00
N ASN A 179 -9.43 -1.68 14.35
CA ASN A 179 -10.40 -0.59 14.28
C ASN A 179 -10.86 -0.36 12.83
N LEU A 180 -9.94 -0.28 11.90
CA LEU A 180 -10.22 -0.11 10.48
C LEU A 180 -10.96 -1.32 9.88
N ALA A 181 -10.51 -2.54 10.15
CA ALA A 181 -11.15 -3.75 9.67
C ALA A 181 -12.59 -3.88 10.18
N ALA A 182 -12.85 -3.54 11.46
CA ALA A 182 -14.19 -3.53 12.05
C ALA A 182 -15.10 -2.49 11.38
N ALA A 183 -14.55 -1.34 10.96
CA ALA A 183 -15.27 -0.32 10.20
C ALA A 183 -15.42 -0.68 8.71
N GLY A 184 -14.80 -1.77 8.27
CA GLY A 184 -14.84 -2.21 6.88
C GLY A 184 -13.82 -1.54 5.96
N LEU A 185 -12.80 -0.91 6.50
CA LEU A 185 -11.68 -0.35 5.75
C LEU A 185 -10.53 -1.36 5.66
N ASN A 186 -9.76 -1.29 4.57
CA ASN A 186 -8.70 -2.26 4.28
C ASN A 186 -7.33 -1.60 4.00
N VAL A 187 -7.25 -0.27 4.05
CA VAL A 187 -5.99 0.48 3.93
C VAL A 187 -5.92 1.56 5.01
N ASN A 188 -4.77 1.71 5.63
CA ASN A 188 -4.44 2.82 6.52
C ASN A 188 -3.37 3.71 5.88
N LEU A 189 -3.57 5.01 5.85
CA LEU A 189 -2.54 5.97 5.45
C LEU A 189 -1.58 6.25 6.62
N ALA A 190 -1.00 5.20 7.18
CA ALA A 190 -0.06 5.17 8.30
C ALA A 190 0.79 3.88 8.26
N PRO A 191 1.98 3.87 8.94
CA PRO A 191 2.56 4.88 9.82
C PRO A 191 3.34 6.00 9.09
N VAL A 192 3.64 7.08 9.83
CA VAL A 192 4.54 8.15 9.38
C VAL A 192 5.98 7.77 9.69
N LEU A 193 6.84 7.81 8.65
CA LEU A 193 8.27 7.47 8.73
C LEU A 193 9.18 8.69 8.83
N ASP A 194 8.62 9.89 8.79
CA ASP A 194 9.40 11.12 8.80
C ASP A 194 10.20 11.26 10.12
N VAL A 195 11.52 11.33 10.00
CA VAL A 195 12.46 11.51 11.11
C VAL A 195 12.59 13.03 11.39
N TYR A 196 12.02 13.54 12.49
CA TYR A 196 11.99 14.98 12.70
C TYR A 196 13.34 15.55 13.11
N ALA A 197 13.80 16.62 12.44
CA ALA A 197 15.09 17.24 12.71
C ALA A 197 15.08 18.11 13.97
N ALA A 198 14.03 18.91 14.19
CA ALA A 198 13.95 19.85 15.29
C ALA A 198 12.60 19.79 16.02
N PRO A 199 12.57 19.97 17.35
CA PRO A 199 11.33 20.06 18.11
C PRO A 199 10.43 21.17 17.57
N GLY A 200 9.14 20.87 17.42
CA GLY A 200 8.14 21.83 16.94
C GLY A 200 8.16 22.07 15.43
N ASN A 201 8.95 21.34 14.65
CA ASN A 201 8.87 21.39 13.20
C ASN A 201 7.51 20.85 12.68
N PHE A 202 7.27 20.86 11.38
CA PHE A 202 5.96 20.52 10.80
C PHE A 202 5.42 19.15 11.24
N ILE A 203 6.25 18.12 11.23
CA ILE A 203 5.86 16.75 11.62
C ILE A 203 5.73 16.62 13.13
N ASP A 204 6.70 17.19 13.88
CA ASP A 204 6.78 17.07 15.32
C ASP A 204 5.69 17.87 16.06
N ALA A 205 5.28 19.04 15.56
CA ALA A 205 4.24 19.89 16.15
C ALA A 205 2.90 19.15 16.37
N LYS A 206 2.61 18.13 15.55
CA LYS A 206 1.44 17.27 15.66
C LYS A 206 1.75 15.91 16.30
N GLN A 207 2.98 15.69 16.78
CA GLN A 207 3.47 14.43 17.38
C GLN A 207 3.34 13.21 16.45
N ARG A 208 3.53 13.42 15.14
CA ARG A 208 3.35 12.39 14.12
C ARG A 208 4.59 11.51 13.93
N SER A 209 5.79 11.98 14.32
CA SER A 209 7.04 11.24 14.21
C SER A 209 7.29 10.34 15.42
N PHE A 210 7.89 9.19 15.19
CA PHE A 210 8.39 8.28 16.23
C PHE A 210 9.73 8.70 16.81
N GLY A 211 10.46 9.67 16.23
CA GLY A 211 11.71 10.12 16.82
C GLY A 211 12.64 10.87 15.87
N LYS A 212 13.86 11.08 16.38
CA LYS A 212 14.98 11.74 15.69
C LYS A 212 16.04 10.76 15.20
N ASP A 213 16.05 9.55 15.73
CA ASP A 213 16.95 8.51 15.29
C ASP A 213 16.28 7.69 14.19
N PRO A 214 16.86 7.62 12.98
CA PRO A 214 16.24 6.91 11.85
C PRO A 214 16.17 5.39 12.08
N GLY A 215 17.05 4.81 12.89
CA GLY A 215 17.03 3.40 13.27
C GLY A 215 15.83 3.09 14.18
N ASP A 216 15.60 3.94 15.19
CA ASP A 216 14.44 3.82 16.08
C ASP A 216 13.14 4.01 15.30
N VAL A 217 13.04 5.03 14.44
CA VAL A 217 11.87 5.24 13.58
C VAL A 217 11.62 4.01 12.70
N GLY A 218 12.67 3.46 12.07
CA GLY A 218 12.57 2.25 11.25
C GLY A 218 12.06 1.04 12.04
N MET A 219 12.60 0.81 13.22
CA MET A 219 12.23 -0.30 14.11
C MET A 219 10.76 -0.19 14.58
N LEU A 220 10.34 0.99 15.05
CA LEU A 220 9.01 1.22 15.58
C LEU A 220 7.94 1.17 14.47
N THR A 221 8.22 1.78 13.32
CA THR A 221 7.31 1.75 12.18
C THR A 221 7.20 0.36 11.55
N ALA A 222 8.26 -0.44 11.56
CA ALA A 222 8.22 -1.85 11.17
C ALA A 222 7.33 -2.66 12.11
N ALA A 223 7.44 -2.46 13.43
CA ALA A 223 6.60 -3.13 14.43
C ALA A 223 5.11 -2.76 14.26
N PHE A 224 4.82 -1.47 14.03
CA PHE A 224 3.46 -0.97 13.73
C PHE A 224 2.91 -1.63 12.44
N THR A 225 3.69 -1.56 11.35
CA THR A 225 3.30 -2.07 10.03
C THR A 225 3.02 -3.57 10.06
N ALA A 226 3.91 -4.36 10.64
CA ALA A 226 3.74 -5.82 10.75
C ALA A 226 2.50 -6.19 11.58
N ALA A 227 2.23 -5.46 12.66
CA ALA A 227 1.07 -5.71 13.50
C ALA A 227 -0.24 -5.35 12.78
N GLN A 228 -0.30 -4.20 12.10
CA GLN A 228 -1.45 -3.79 11.29
C GLN A 228 -1.74 -4.76 10.14
N HIS A 229 -0.68 -5.20 9.44
CA HIS A 229 -0.81 -6.15 8.33
C HIS A 229 -1.45 -7.48 8.77
N ARG A 230 -1.12 -7.99 9.96
CA ARG A 230 -1.73 -9.21 10.52
C ARG A 230 -3.25 -9.09 10.74
N GLU A 231 -3.76 -7.88 10.92
CA GLU A 231 -5.20 -7.60 11.02
C GLU A 231 -5.90 -7.50 9.66
N GLY A 232 -5.17 -7.72 8.54
CA GLY A 232 -5.72 -7.68 7.17
C GLY A 232 -5.86 -6.28 6.58
N VAL A 233 -5.19 -5.27 7.15
CA VAL A 233 -5.20 -3.88 6.69
C VAL A 233 -3.82 -3.52 6.13
N ALA A 234 -3.77 -3.08 4.88
CA ALA A 234 -2.53 -2.61 4.26
C ALA A 234 -2.07 -1.29 4.88
N GLY A 235 -0.78 -1.19 5.17
CA GLY A 235 -0.16 0.05 5.64
C GLY A 235 0.40 0.88 4.50
N THR A 236 0.30 2.20 4.65
CA THR A 236 0.92 3.19 3.77
C THR A 236 1.99 3.95 4.54
N VAL A 237 3.24 3.75 4.20
CA VAL A 237 4.35 4.46 4.83
C VAL A 237 4.62 5.79 4.13
N LYS A 238 4.86 6.87 4.90
CA LYS A 238 4.85 8.26 4.39
C LYS A 238 5.77 9.21 5.16
N HIS A 239 6.23 10.29 4.51
CA HIS A 239 6.06 10.79 3.14
C HIS A 239 7.40 10.71 2.40
N PHE A 240 7.57 9.77 1.50
CA PHE A 240 8.84 9.54 0.82
C PHE A 240 9.28 10.74 -0.04
N PRO A 241 10.55 11.15 -0.04
CA PRO A 241 11.71 10.55 0.64
C PRO A 241 11.93 10.98 2.11
N GLY A 242 11.09 11.83 2.69
CA GLY A 242 11.12 12.25 4.08
C GLY A 242 10.80 13.73 4.26
N LEU A 243 9.79 14.05 5.06
CA LEU A 243 9.36 15.42 5.42
C LEU A 243 9.93 15.89 6.76
N GLY A 244 10.83 15.11 7.36
CA GLY A 244 11.30 15.32 8.73
C GLY A 244 12.08 16.60 8.96
N THR A 245 12.64 17.23 7.92
CA THR A 245 13.36 18.52 7.99
C THR A 245 12.47 19.73 7.71
N ALA A 246 11.19 19.51 7.33
CA ALA A 246 10.25 20.60 7.05
C ALA A 246 10.10 21.53 8.26
N PRO A 247 10.39 22.84 8.12
CA PRO A 247 10.29 23.79 9.24
C PRO A 247 8.85 23.94 9.73
N ALA A 248 8.68 24.53 10.90
CA ALA A 248 7.38 24.87 11.43
C ALA A 248 6.58 25.72 10.42
N GLY A 249 5.34 25.33 10.15
CA GLY A 249 4.47 25.99 9.17
C GLY A 249 4.72 25.63 7.69
N ALA A 250 5.74 24.84 7.37
CA ALA A 250 5.93 24.33 6.01
C ALA A 250 4.93 23.19 5.73
N ASN A 251 3.78 23.56 5.16
CA ASN A 251 2.69 22.64 4.85
C ASN A 251 2.52 22.53 3.32
N THR A 252 2.77 21.34 2.77
CA THR A 252 2.60 21.08 1.35
C THR A 252 1.16 21.20 0.87
N ASP A 253 0.17 21.03 1.75
CA ASP A 253 -1.25 21.27 1.43
C ASP A 253 -1.54 22.76 1.16
N GLU A 254 -0.77 23.66 1.78
CA GLU A 254 -0.99 25.11 1.70
C GLU A 254 -0.14 25.77 0.61
N GLY A 255 1.08 25.25 0.35
CA GLY A 255 1.98 25.86 -0.62
C GLY A 255 3.26 25.07 -0.89
N PRO A 256 4.11 25.55 -1.80
CA PRO A 256 5.37 24.90 -2.14
C PRO A 256 6.31 24.83 -0.93
N VAL A 257 6.92 23.65 -0.74
CA VAL A 257 7.95 23.40 0.26
C VAL A 257 9.18 22.84 -0.44
N THR A 258 10.35 23.44 -0.15
CA THR A 258 11.64 22.94 -0.66
C THR A 258 12.52 22.54 0.54
N LEU A 259 13.02 21.31 0.52
CA LEU A 259 13.91 20.74 1.52
C LEU A 259 15.28 20.53 0.91
N ALA A 260 16.22 21.42 1.24
CA ALA A 260 17.56 21.46 0.64
C ALA A 260 18.58 20.57 1.37
N ASP A 261 18.13 19.45 1.90
CA ASP A 261 19.01 18.49 2.58
C ASP A 261 20.03 17.91 1.58
N PRO A 262 21.31 17.73 2.00
CA PRO A 262 22.27 17.00 1.18
C PRO A 262 21.80 15.59 0.87
N LEU A 263 22.15 15.05 -0.30
CA LEU A 263 21.74 13.70 -0.72
C LEU A 263 22.12 12.62 0.30
N THR A 264 23.29 12.74 0.93
CA THR A 264 23.72 11.83 1.98
C THR A 264 22.80 11.86 3.19
N GLU A 265 22.41 13.04 3.67
CA GLU A 265 21.51 13.21 4.80
C GLU A 265 20.10 12.69 4.45
N LEU A 266 19.61 13.03 3.26
CA LEU A 266 18.32 12.53 2.81
C LEU A 266 18.26 10.99 2.81
N ARG A 267 19.33 10.31 2.34
CA ARG A 267 19.41 8.85 2.31
C ARG A 267 19.67 8.21 3.65
N GLU A 268 20.51 8.83 4.49
CA GLU A 268 20.92 8.27 5.78
C GLU A 268 19.92 8.58 6.90
N VAL A 269 19.07 9.59 6.74
CA VAL A 269 18.06 9.99 7.72
C VAL A 269 16.65 9.85 7.18
N GLY A 270 16.30 10.59 6.12
CA GLY A 270 14.93 10.63 5.59
C GLY A 270 14.44 9.28 5.06
N GLU A 271 15.28 8.60 4.30
CA GLU A 271 14.92 7.33 3.64
C GLU A 271 15.31 6.09 4.44
N ALA A 272 16.17 6.22 5.43
CA ALA A 272 16.68 5.08 6.20
C ALA A 272 15.61 4.22 6.89
N PRO A 273 14.44 4.73 7.34
CA PRO A 273 13.40 3.90 7.93
C PRO A 273 12.66 2.99 6.94
N TYR A 274 12.64 3.33 5.63
CA TYR A 274 11.79 2.68 4.63
C TYR A 274 12.09 1.19 4.42
N PRO A 275 13.36 0.73 4.31
CA PRO A 275 13.66 -0.69 4.11
C PRO A 275 13.08 -1.58 5.21
N ALA A 276 13.13 -1.16 6.47
CA ALA A 276 12.58 -1.91 7.59
C ALA A 276 11.05 -2.02 7.54
N ALA A 277 10.35 -0.93 7.25
CA ALA A 277 8.89 -0.91 7.13
C ALA A 277 8.41 -1.70 5.89
N ILE A 278 9.13 -1.64 4.77
CA ILE A 278 8.84 -2.42 3.56
C ILE A 278 9.00 -3.92 3.85
N ALA A 279 10.09 -4.33 4.48
CA ALA A 279 10.32 -5.72 4.89
C ALA A 279 9.27 -6.22 5.88
N ALA A 280 8.68 -5.32 6.69
CA ALA A 280 7.58 -5.60 7.61
C ALA A 280 6.19 -5.71 6.93
N GLY A 281 6.10 -5.54 5.60
CA GLY A 281 4.88 -5.71 4.81
C GLY A 281 4.12 -4.42 4.51
N ALA A 282 4.79 -3.26 4.44
CA ALA A 282 4.16 -2.05 3.93
C ALA A 282 3.68 -2.26 2.49
N GLY A 283 2.37 -2.19 2.27
CA GLY A 283 1.75 -2.40 0.96
C GLY A 283 1.86 -1.18 0.05
N LEU A 284 1.89 0.02 0.66
CA LEU A 284 1.94 1.29 -0.06
C LEU A 284 3.05 2.20 0.48
N VAL A 285 3.59 3.03 -0.43
CA VAL A 285 4.47 4.17 -0.09
C VAL A 285 3.83 5.44 -0.64
N MET A 286 3.57 6.43 0.22
CA MET A 286 3.07 7.74 -0.18
C MET A 286 4.22 8.69 -0.47
N LEU A 287 4.17 9.34 -1.64
CA LEU A 287 5.14 10.34 -2.09
C LEU A 287 4.84 11.71 -1.47
N SER A 288 5.87 12.42 -1.04
CA SER A 288 5.77 13.80 -0.59
C SER A 288 5.49 14.77 -1.74
N TRP A 289 4.88 15.92 -1.44
CA TRP A 289 4.80 17.06 -2.36
C TRP A 289 5.87 18.13 -2.12
N ALA A 290 6.87 17.87 -1.29
CA ALA A 290 8.03 18.74 -1.20
C ALA A 290 8.99 18.53 -2.38
N VAL A 291 9.75 19.57 -2.70
CA VAL A 291 10.86 19.55 -3.67
C VAL A 291 12.14 19.22 -2.92
N TYR A 292 12.91 18.29 -3.45
CA TYR A 292 14.21 17.85 -2.91
C TYR A 292 15.31 18.11 -3.94
N PRO A 293 15.97 19.29 -3.92
CA PRO A 293 16.91 19.68 -4.97
C PRO A 293 18.08 18.71 -5.18
N ALA A 294 18.44 17.94 -4.14
CA ALA A 294 19.47 16.90 -4.25
C ALA A 294 19.06 15.71 -5.15
N LEU A 295 17.75 15.52 -5.41
CA LEU A 295 17.21 14.50 -6.32
C LEU A 295 16.60 15.12 -7.58
N ASP A 296 15.75 16.14 -7.43
CA ASP A 296 15.09 16.87 -8.51
C ASP A 296 14.76 18.29 -8.01
N ALA A 297 15.39 19.29 -8.60
CA ALA A 297 15.23 20.68 -8.19
C ALA A 297 13.98 21.36 -8.75
N GLU A 298 13.33 20.74 -9.74
CA GLU A 298 12.22 21.34 -10.49
C GLU A 298 10.86 20.81 -10.09
N ARG A 299 10.82 19.57 -9.55
CA ARG A 299 9.56 18.84 -9.33
C ARG A 299 9.43 18.36 -7.90
N PRO A 300 8.22 18.45 -7.31
CA PRO A 300 7.90 17.73 -6.09
C PRO A 300 8.13 16.23 -6.24
N ALA A 301 8.45 15.54 -5.16
CA ALA A 301 8.82 14.12 -5.17
C ALA A 301 7.83 13.24 -5.95
N GLY A 302 6.52 13.41 -5.75
CA GLY A 302 5.49 12.63 -6.45
C GLY A 302 5.33 12.98 -7.94
N LEU A 303 5.98 14.03 -8.45
CA LEU A 303 6.03 14.37 -9.89
C LEU A 303 7.42 14.10 -10.51
N SER A 304 8.37 13.58 -9.74
CA SER A 304 9.75 13.35 -10.17
C SER A 304 9.99 11.87 -10.51
N PRO A 305 10.29 11.54 -11.80
CA PRO A 305 10.73 10.20 -12.16
C PRO A 305 12.01 9.78 -11.42
N THR A 306 12.90 10.71 -11.10
CA THR A 306 14.11 10.45 -10.32
C THR A 306 13.75 9.91 -8.94
N VAL A 307 12.84 10.56 -8.23
CA VAL A 307 12.41 10.12 -6.90
C VAL A 307 11.65 8.80 -6.97
N VAL A 308 10.67 8.69 -7.88
CA VAL A 308 9.78 7.52 -7.91
C VAL A 308 10.50 6.29 -8.49
N GLN A 309 11.17 6.43 -9.64
CA GLN A 309 11.73 5.27 -10.35
C GLN A 309 13.17 4.95 -9.93
N GLN A 310 14.03 5.98 -9.80
CA GLN A 310 15.44 5.71 -9.52
C GLN A 310 15.67 5.53 -8.03
N GLU A 311 15.13 6.42 -7.18
CA GLU A 311 15.38 6.37 -5.74
C GLU A 311 14.50 5.32 -5.04
N LEU A 312 13.16 5.40 -5.14
CA LEU A 312 12.26 4.49 -4.43
C LEU A 312 12.27 3.07 -5.03
N ARG A 313 12.05 2.94 -6.35
CA ARG A 313 11.98 1.61 -6.97
C ARG A 313 13.36 1.02 -7.23
N GLY A 314 14.32 1.83 -7.72
CA GLY A 314 15.65 1.35 -8.07
C GLY A 314 16.54 1.11 -6.85
N ARG A 315 16.77 2.14 -6.03
CA ARG A 315 17.71 2.07 -4.90
C ARG A 315 17.11 1.40 -3.66
N ILE A 316 15.91 1.82 -3.23
CA ILE A 316 15.21 1.22 -2.07
C ILE A 316 14.65 -0.16 -2.43
N GLY A 317 14.33 -0.42 -3.71
CA GLY A 317 13.82 -1.72 -4.17
C GLY A 317 12.33 -1.93 -3.90
N PHE A 318 11.54 -0.86 -3.72
CA PHE A 318 10.10 -0.99 -3.46
C PHE A 318 9.33 -1.49 -4.68
N THR A 319 8.65 -2.61 -4.57
CA THR A 319 7.85 -3.24 -5.64
C THR A 319 6.33 -3.10 -5.45
N GLY A 320 5.89 -2.60 -4.28
CA GLY A 320 4.47 -2.40 -3.97
C GLY A 320 3.86 -1.16 -4.64
N VAL A 321 2.72 -0.73 -4.14
CA VAL A 321 1.93 0.38 -4.71
C VAL A 321 2.48 1.73 -4.24
N THR A 322 2.82 2.61 -5.15
CA THR A 322 3.08 4.03 -4.84
C THR A 322 1.77 4.80 -4.88
N VAL A 323 1.55 5.68 -3.90
CA VAL A 323 0.38 6.56 -3.86
C VAL A 323 0.84 8.02 -3.76
N SER A 324 0.17 8.91 -4.48
CA SER A 324 0.40 10.34 -4.33
C SER A 324 -0.11 10.82 -2.97
N ASP A 325 0.40 11.93 -2.48
CA ASP A 325 -0.34 12.74 -1.51
C ASP A 325 -1.49 13.48 -2.23
N ALA A 326 -2.22 14.36 -1.54
CA ALA A 326 -3.40 15.08 -2.02
C ALA A 326 -3.17 15.83 -3.36
N LEU A 327 -3.87 15.47 -4.45
CA LEU A 327 -3.68 16.15 -5.75
C LEU A 327 -4.15 17.61 -5.76
N GLU A 328 -4.97 18.00 -4.82
CA GLU A 328 -5.43 19.40 -4.65
C GLU A 328 -4.43 20.26 -3.88
N ALA A 329 -3.36 19.70 -3.32
CA ALA A 329 -2.37 20.40 -2.51
C ALA A 329 -1.88 21.70 -3.14
N GLY A 330 -1.73 22.74 -2.32
CA GLY A 330 -1.26 24.07 -2.75
C GLY A 330 0.15 24.06 -3.33
N SER A 331 1.00 23.13 -2.92
CA SER A 331 2.32 22.89 -3.50
C SER A 331 2.29 22.56 -4.99
N LEU A 332 1.19 22.05 -5.50
CA LEU A 332 0.99 21.69 -6.89
C LEU A 332 0.37 22.83 -7.74
N ALA A 333 0.15 24.02 -7.20
CA ALA A 333 -0.53 25.11 -7.90
C ALA A 333 0.10 25.46 -9.26
N ALA A 334 1.42 25.37 -9.37
CA ALA A 334 2.16 25.64 -10.62
C ALA A 334 2.04 24.53 -11.68
N PHE A 335 1.51 23.35 -11.32
CA PHE A 335 1.42 22.16 -12.18
C PHE A 335 0.03 21.98 -12.80
N GLY A 336 -0.74 23.05 -12.91
CA GLY A 336 -2.03 23.09 -13.58
C GLY A 336 -3.20 22.54 -12.77
N GLY A 337 -4.25 22.09 -13.47
CA GLY A 337 -5.45 21.52 -12.85
C GLY A 337 -5.29 20.04 -12.48
N THR A 338 -6.33 19.47 -11.86
CA THR A 338 -6.33 18.09 -11.36
C THR A 338 -5.90 17.06 -12.42
N GLY A 339 -6.45 17.16 -13.64
CA GLY A 339 -6.10 16.23 -14.73
C GLY A 339 -4.63 16.29 -15.12
N GLN A 340 -4.05 17.50 -15.23
CA GLN A 340 -2.64 17.70 -15.54
C GLN A 340 -1.72 17.14 -14.44
N ARG A 341 -2.08 17.39 -13.16
CA ARG A 341 -1.36 16.85 -11.99
C ARG A 341 -1.41 15.32 -11.97
N ALA A 342 -2.59 14.74 -12.26
CA ALA A 342 -2.77 13.29 -12.33
C ALA A 342 -1.91 12.67 -13.44
N VAL A 343 -1.89 13.24 -14.63
CA VAL A 343 -1.07 12.76 -15.74
C VAL A 343 0.43 12.91 -15.41
N ALA A 344 0.85 14.03 -14.82
CA ALA A 344 2.24 14.25 -14.42
C ALA A 344 2.71 13.23 -13.35
N ALA A 345 1.90 12.98 -12.32
CA ALA A 345 2.22 11.98 -11.30
C ALA A 345 2.26 10.56 -11.90
N ALA A 346 1.32 10.21 -12.79
CA ALA A 346 1.32 8.94 -13.49
C ALA A 346 2.55 8.78 -14.40
N ALA A 347 2.98 9.84 -15.09
CA ALA A 347 4.19 9.85 -15.91
C ALA A 347 5.47 9.70 -15.07
N ALA A 348 5.48 10.24 -13.84
CA ALA A 348 6.56 10.01 -12.88
C ALA A 348 6.62 8.56 -12.38
N GLY A 349 5.53 7.78 -12.53
CA GLY A 349 5.43 6.37 -12.15
C GLY A 349 4.71 6.13 -10.83
N VAL A 350 3.93 7.11 -10.34
CA VAL A 350 3.02 6.94 -9.20
C VAL A 350 1.84 6.07 -9.65
N ASP A 351 1.52 5.02 -8.92
CA ASP A 351 0.48 4.07 -9.30
C ASP A 351 -0.93 4.56 -8.98
N LEU A 352 -1.17 4.99 -7.75
CA LEU A 352 -2.47 5.37 -7.21
C LEU A 352 -2.52 6.87 -6.92
N LEU A 353 -3.57 7.54 -7.35
CA LEU A 353 -3.69 8.99 -7.29
C LEU A 353 -4.77 9.40 -6.31
N LEU A 354 -4.40 10.19 -5.30
CA LEU A 354 -5.26 10.57 -4.19
C LEU A 354 -6.01 11.88 -4.50
N CYS A 355 -7.26 11.78 -4.90
CA CYS A 355 -8.19 12.90 -5.10
C CYS A 355 -8.96 13.13 -3.80
N SER A 356 -8.37 13.90 -2.87
CA SER A 356 -8.83 14.06 -1.50
C SER A 356 -9.53 15.40 -1.21
N GLY A 357 -9.85 16.17 -2.24
CA GLY A 357 -10.53 17.46 -2.16
C GLY A 357 -11.99 17.41 -1.71
N ARG A 358 -12.49 16.23 -1.28
CA ARG A 358 -13.89 16.01 -0.91
C ARG A 358 -14.87 16.44 -2.01
N ASP A 359 -14.50 16.10 -3.24
CA ASP A 359 -15.26 16.39 -4.46
C ASP A 359 -15.11 15.23 -5.42
N THR A 360 -16.18 14.48 -5.66
CA THR A 360 -16.18 13.35 -6.59
C THR A 360 -15.76 13.78 -7.99
N ALA A 361 -16.15 14.99 -8.42
CA ALA A 361 -15.80 15.53 -9.72
C ALA A 361 -14.27 15.69 -9.88
N GLN A 362 -13.51 15.88 -8.80
CA GLN A 362 -12.05 15.89 -8.86
C GLN A 362 -11.52 14.53 -9.37
N GLY A 363 -12.00 13.44 -8.79
CA GLY A 363 -11.60 12.08 -9.20
C GLY A 363 -12.03 11.75 -10.63
N LEU A 364 -13.24 12.17 -11.04
CA LEU A 364 -13.73 11.97 -12.40
C LEU A 364 -12.84 12.70 -13.43
N ARG A 365 -12.47 13.96 -13.17
CA ARG A 365 -11.57 14.72 -14.04
C ARG A 365 -10.16 14.10 -14.11
N ALA A 366 -9.65 13.55 -13.00
CA ALA A 366 -8.37 12.85 -12.99
C ALA A 366 -8.44 11.56 -13.82
N ALA A 367 -9.51 10.77 -13.66
CA ALA A 367 -9.72 9.54 -14.41
C ALA A 367 -9.84 9.79 -15.92
N GLU A 368 -10.60 10.82 -16.31
CA GLU A 368 -10.76 11.23 -17.72
C GLU A 368 -9.41 11.61 -18.34
N ALA A 369 -8.66 12.49 -17.69
CA ALA A 369 -7.34 12.93 -18.17
C ALA A 369 -6.35 11.76 -18.30
N LEU A 370 -6.36 10.79 -17.38
CA LEU A 370 -5.54 9.59 -17.49
C LEU A 370 -5.98 8.69 -18.66
N ALA A 371 -7.29 8.54 -18.87
CA ALA A 371 -7.82 7.75 -19.97
C ALA A 371 -7.45 8.34 -21.34
N ASP A 372 -7.56 9.67 -21.48
CA ASP A 372 -7.17 10.41 -22.67
C ASP A 372 -5.66 10.28 -22.92
N ALA A 373 -4.83 10.51 -21.89
CA ALA A 373 -3.38 10.39 -22.00
C ALA A 373 -2.90 8.95 -22.30
N LEU A 374 -3.67 7.94 -21.89
CA LEU A 374 -3.42 6.55 -22.29
C LEU A 374 -3.84 6.29 -23.73
N ALA A 375 -4.94 6.88 -24.18
CA ALA A 375 -5.48 6.70 -25.53
C ALA A 375 -4.63 7.38 -26.61
N ASP A 376 -4.10 8.58 -26.33
CA ASP A 376 -3.26 9.36 -27.24
C ASP A 376 -1.75 9.00 -27.18
N GLY A 377 -1.36 8.11 -26.22
CA GLY A 377 0.03 7.65 -26.08
C GLY A 377 0.94 8.58 -25.25
N THR A 378 0.42 9.66 -24.66
CA THR A 378 1.15 10.52 -23.70
C THR A 378 1.64 9.70 -22.49
N LEU A 379 0.83 8.75 -22.02
CA LEU A 379 1.22 7.76 -21.03
C LEU A 379 1.49 6.41 -21.71
N ALA A 380 2.71 5.89 -21.54
CA ALA A 380 3.09 4.60 -22.09
C ALA A 380 2.23 3.46 -21.51
N ARG A 381 1.64 2.65 -22.41
CA ARG A 381 0.71 1.57 -22.04
C ARG A 381 1.32 0.55 -21.07
N ASP A 382 2.57 0.15 -21.28
CA ASP A 382 3.24 -0.85 -20.45
C ASP A 382 3.42 -0.35 -19.01
N GLY A 383 3.88 0.89 -18.82
CA GLY A 383 4.00 1.50 -17.50
C GLY A 383 2.65 1.70 -16.83
N PHE A 384 1.63 2.04 -17.61
CA PHE A 384 0.26 2.20 -17.11
C PHE A 384 -0.33 0.87 -16.64
N THR A 385 -0.18 -0.19 -17.42
CA THR A 385 -0.65 -1.54 -17.08
C THR A 385 0.09 -2.08 -15.87
N ALA A 386 1.41 -1.92 -15.80
CA ALA A 386 2.21 -2.32 -14.64
C ALA A 386 1.76 -1.63 -13.33
N ALA A 387 1.31 -0.37 -13.40
CA ALA A 387 0.73 0.33 -12.25
C ALA A 387 -0.61 -0.31 -11.82
N VAL A 388 -1.50 -0.61 -12.76
CA VAL A 388 -2.77 -1.31 -12.49
C VAL A 388 -2.52 -2.69 -11.91
N ASP A 389 -1.55 -3.43 -12.44
CA ASP A 389 -1.21 -4.78 -11.98
C ASP A 389 -0.71 -4.77 -10.51
N ARG A 390 0.10 -3.76 -10.11
CA ARG A 390 0.51 -3.59 -8.71
C ARG A 390 -0.67 -3.29 -7.80
N ILE A 391 -1.60 -2.43 -8.23
CA ILE A 391 -2.82 -2.11 -7.49
C ILE A 391 -3.70 -3.36 -7.35
N ASP A 392 -3.90 -4.11 -8.42
CA ASP A 392 -4.71 -5.33 -8.39
C ASP A 392 -4.05 -6.45 -7.57
N ALA A 393 -2.72 -6.56 -7.58
CA ALA A 393 -1.98 -7.48 -6.71
C ALA A 393 -2.14 -7.11 -5.22
N LEU A 394 -2.06 -5.82 -4.86
CA LEU A 394 -2.36 -5.35 -3.51
C LEU A 394 -3.78 -5.73 -3.10
N ARG A 395 -4.76 -5.42 -3.95
CA ARG A 395 -6.20 -5.68 -3.70
C ARG A 395 -6.49 -7.18 -3.53
N ALA A 396 -5.80 -8.03 -4.30
CA ALA A 396 -5.94 -9.49 -4.21
C ALA A 396 -5.50 -10.06 -2.86
N GLY A 397 -4.57 -9.39 -2.18
CA GLY A 397 -4.10 -9.75 -0.84
C GLY A 397 -5.00 -9.25 0.30
N LEU A 398 -6.00 -8.39 0.02
CA LEU A 398 -6.91 -7.82 1.01
C LEU A 398 -8.20 -8.63 1.13
N ARG A 399 -8.84 -8.57 2.30
CA ARG A 399 -10.10 -9.27 2.62
C ARG A 399 -11.30 -8.36 2.56
#